data_08a22de83a2153521de1fa90db0435bf
#
_entry.id   08a22de83a2153521de1fa90db0435bf
#
_cell.length_a   1.000
_cell.length_b   1.000
_cell.length_c   1.000
_cell.angle_alpha   90.00
_cell.angle_beta   90.00
_cell.angle_gamma   90.00
#
_symmetry.space_group_name_H-M   'P 1'
#
loop_
_entity.id
_entity.type
_entity.pdbx_description
1 polymer ?
#
loop_
_entity_poly.entity_id
_entity_poly.type
_entity_poly.pdbx_seq_one_letter_code
_entity_poly.pdbx_strand_id
1 'polypeptide(L)'
;SKDNLLKKVSSKDNQLIKSLDILIDDLNANSSINFFGRLAFWHQLINRMKVRDRIETIYKKNNFSNVADPIFITGLPRSGTTFLFDLLNINADLRGPLYWEITRPTPVINSRSKKAYIRTFFTDVELNLARLIVPNLDAMHKIRANSPEECEQLNTITAKSVVYLYMACLLYTSPSPRDSGKS
;
A
#
# COMPACT_ATOMS: atom_id res chain seq x y z
N SER A 1 21.31 -5.72 -1.88
CA SER A 1 21.36 -6.96 -1.09
C SER A 1 20.51 -6.79 0.17
N LYS A 2 19.98 -7.89 0.69
CA LYS A 2 19.21 -8.01 1.93
C LYS A 2 19.87 -7.25 3.09
N ASP A 3 21.17 -7.46 3.30
CA ASP A 3 21.93 -6.82 4.38
C ASP A 3 21.97 -5.30 4.28
N ASN A 4 22.00 -4.76 3.06
CA ASN A 4 21.96 -3.31 2.85
C ASN A 4 20.59 -2.71 3.17
N LEU A 5 19.52 -3.47 2.97
CA LEU A 5 18.18 -3.03 3.35
C LEU A 5 18.04 -3.05 4.88
N LEU A 6 18.43 -4.15 5.52
CA LEU A 6 18.36 -4.32 6.97
C LEU A 6 19.21 -3.27 7.71
N LYS A 7 20.37 -2.91 7.17
CA LYS A 7 21.20 -1.82 7.71
C LYS A 7 20.56 -0.43 7.56
N LYS A 8 19.72 -0.23 6.54
CA LYS A 8 19.02 1.04 6.31
C LYS A 8 17.74 1.16 7.12
N VAL A 9 17.19 0.06 7.59
CA VAL A 9 16.00 0.04 8.45
C VAL A 9 16.47 0.27 9.88
N SER A 10 16.22 1.46 10.40
CA SER A 10 16.59 1.87 11.77
C SER A 10 15.81 1.13 12.86
N SER A 11 14.81 0.34 12.49
CA SER A 11 13.93 -0.36 13.42
C SER A 11 14.62 -1.58 14.02
N LYS A 12 14.64 -1.63 15.37
CA LYS A 12 14.99 -2.85 16.13
C LYS A 12 13.82 -3.83 16.25
N ASP A 13 12.80 -3.68 15.42
CA ASP A 13 11.61 -4.51 15.44
C ASP A 13 11.90 -5.89 14.80
N ASN A 14 12.06 -6.88 15.67
CA ASN A 14 12.34 -8.26 15.28
C ASN A 14 11.21 -8.86 14.41
N GLN A 15 9.96 -8.42 14.59
CA GLN A 15 8.85 -8.89 13.76
C GLN A 15 8.95 -8.34 12.33
N LEU A 16 9.33 -7.09 12.17
CA LEU A 16 9.56 -6.48 10.87
C LEU A 16 10.71 -7.19 10.14
N ILE A 17 11.83 -7.41 10.84
CA ILE A 17 12.99 -8.10 10.27
C ILE A 17 12.58 -9.49 9.77
N LYS A 18 11.87 -10.27 10.58
CA LYS A 18 11.37 -11.59 10.19
C LYS A 18 10.44 -11.52 8.97
N SER A 19 9.55 -10.53 8.91
CA SER A 19 8.63 -10.35 7.78
C SER A 19 9.38 -9.98 6.50
N LEU A 20 10.39 -9.12 6.60
CA LEU A 20 11.26 -8.76 5.47
C LEU A 20 12.06 -9.97 4.98
N ASP A 21 12.57 -10.79 5.89
CA ASP A 21 13.31 -12.01 5.54
C ASP A 21 12.43 -12.95 4.72
N ILE A 22 11.22 -13.26 5.21
CA ILE A 22 10.28 -14.13 4.50
C ILE A 22 9.94 -13.56 3.12
N LEU A 23 9.62 -12.26 3.06
CA LEU A 23 9.25 -11.60 1.81
C LEU A 23 10.38 -11.64 0.77
N ILE A 24 11.61 -11.38 1.20
CA ILE A 24 12.77 -11.35 0.32
C ILE A 24 13.16 -12.76 -0.14
N ASP A 25 13.10 -13.72 0.76
CA ASP A 25 13.43 -15.12 0.43
C ASP A 25 12.38 -15.68 -0.55
N ASP A 26 11.09 -15.38 -0.35
CA ASP A 26 10.01 -15.75 -1.28
C ASP A 26 10.17 -15.06 -2.66
N LEU A 27 10.49 -13.77 -2.66
CA LEU A 27 10.79 -13.03 -3.89
C LEU A 27 11.95 -13.65 -4.68
N ASN A 28 12.98 -14.12 -4.00
CA ASN A 28 14.13 -14.73 -4.65
C ASN A 28 13.85 -16.15 -5.16
N ALA A 29 13.08 -16.93 -4.40
CA ALA A 29 12.81 -18.33 -4.70
C ALA A 29 11.67 -18.50 -5.73
N ASN A 30 10.60 -17.73 -5.62
CA ASN A 30 9.33 -18.00 -6.27
C ASN A 30 8.87 -16.94 -7.28
N SER A 31 9.54 -15.76 -7.33
CA SER A 31 9.06 -14.71 -8.23
C SER A 31 9.46 -14.97 -9.68
N SER A 32 8.49 -14.80 -10.59
CA SER A 32 8.71 -14.81 -12.05
C SER A 32 8.91 -13.40 -12.63
N ILE A 33 9.05 -12.37 -11.78
CA ILE A 33 9.23 -10.99 -12.25
C ILE A 33 10.59 -10.79 -12.91
N ASN A 34 10.56 -10.03 -14.02
CA ASN A 34 11.77 -9.67 -14.76
C ASN A 34 12.65 -8.67 -13.98
N PHE A 35 13.81 -8.35 -14.53
CA PHE A 35 14.76 -7.42 -13.92
C PHE A 35 14.14 -6.07 -13.55
N PHE A 36 13.35 -5.47 -14.44
CA PHE A 36 12.70 -4.18 -14.18
C PHE A 36 11.64 -4.27 -13.07
N GLY A 37 10.87 -5.35 -13.05
CA GLY A 37 9.91 -5.63 -11.98
C GLY A 37 10.60 -5.79 -10.62
N ARG A 38 11.75 -6.49 -10.57
CA ARG A 38 12.56 -6.60 -9.36
C ARG A 38 13.08 -5.23 -8.90
N LEU A 39 13.54 -4.39 -9.82
CA LEU A 39 14.01 -3.04 -9.49
C LEU A 39 12.87 -2.18 -8.93
N ALA A 40 11.69 -2.22 -9.56
CA ALA A 40 10.51 -1.51 -9.10
C ALA A 40 10.05 -1.99 -7.71
N PHE A 41 10.04 -3.31 -7.48
CA PHE A 41 9.71 -3.90 -6.18
C PHE A 41 10.67 -3.43 -5.08
N TRP A 42 11.98 -3.50 -5.33
CA TRP A 42 12.99 -3.04 -4.37
C TRP A 42 12.89 -1.54 -4.09
N HIS A 43 12.65 -0.73 -5.11
CA HIS A 43 12.43 0.71 -4.95
C HIS A 43 11.23 0.99 -4.06
N GLN A 44 10.11 0.30 -4.30
CA GLN A 44 8.91 0.45 -3.49
C GLN A 44 9.14 -0.01 -2.04
N LEU A 45 9.74 -1.19 -1.84
CA LEU A 45 10.03 -1.71 -0.51
C LEU A 45 10.90 -0.74 0.31
N ILE A 46 11.99 -0.24 -0.29
CA ILE A 46 12.85 0.75 0.36
C ILE A 46 12.09 2.03 0.72
N ASN A 47 11.23 2.52 -0.17
CA ASN A 47 10.44 3.72 0.09
C ASN A 47 9.45 3.50 1.23
N ARG A 48 8.81 2.32 1.32
CA ARG A 48 7.91 1.98 2.42
C ARG A 48 8.64 1.88 3.76
N MET A 49 9.83 1.33 3.78
CA MET A 49 10.65 1.30 5.00
C MET A 49 11.04 2.72 5.45
N LYS A 50 11.40 3.60 4.53
CA LYS A 50 11.64 5.03 4.86
C LYS A 50 10.39 5.73 5.40
N VAL A 51 9.21 5.42 4.87
CA VAL A 51 7.94 5.95 5.39
C VAL A 51 7.71 5.47 6.81
N ARG A 52 7.93 4.18 7.09
CA ARG A 52 7.84 3.62 8.44
C ARG A 52 8.76 4.36 9.42
N ASP A 53 10.05 4.51 9.10
CA ASP A 53 11.02 5.21 9.96
C ASP A 53 10.57 6.65 10.28
N ARG A 54 10.00 7.34 9.28
CA ARG A 54 9.46 8.69 9.47
C ARG A 54 8.24 8.69 10.40
N ILE A 55 7.32 7.74 10.24
CA ILE A 55 6.15 7.58 11.11
C ILE A 55 6.60 7.33 12.54
N GLU A 56 7.52 6.39 12.76
CA GLU A 56 8.06 6.10 14.09
C GLU A 56 8.74 7.34 14.72
N THR A 57 9.48 8.09 13.93
CA THR A 57 10.13 9.32 14.38
C THR A 57 9.11 10.38 14.79
N ILE A 58 8.05 10.56 13.99
CA ILE A 58 6.98 11.52 14.29
C ILE A 58 6.21 11.06 15.53
N TYR A 59 5.91 9.78 15.64
CA TYR A 59 5.20 9.21 16.78
C TYR A 59 5.96 9.39 18.10
N LYS A 60 7.28 9.18 18.09
CA LYS A 60 8.13 9.37 19.27
C LYS A 60 8.27 10.84 19.69
N LYS A 61 8.14 11.77 18.75
CA LYS A 61 8.32 13.22 19.02
C LYS A 61 7.04 13.92 19.44
N ASN A 62 5.89 13.36 19.14
CA ASN A 62 4.61 14.01 19.38
C ASN A 62 3.76 13.13 20.30
N ASN A 63 3.20 13.74 21.34
CA ASN A 63 2.13 13.11 22.11
C ASN A 63 0.84 13.24 21.26
N PHE A 64 0.51 12.22 20.51
CA PHE A 64 -0.78 12.20 19.83
C PHE A 64 -1.88 11.98 20.86
N SER A 65 -2.81 12.94 20.95
CA SER A 65 -4.07 12.74 21.65
C SER A 65 -4.87 11.63 20.94
N ASN A 66 -5.72 10.95 21.70
CA ASN A 66 -6.55 9.88 21.19
C ASN A 66 -7.23 10.27 19.89
N VAL A 67 -7.08 9.43 18.88
CA VAL A 67 -7.88 9.51 17.65
C VAL A 67 -9.33 9.29 18.05
N ALA A 68 -10.24 10.13 17.56
CA ALA A 68 -11.67 9.88 17.69
C ALA A 68 -12.00 8.48 17.20
N ASP A 69 -12.91 7.78 17.89
CA ASP A 69 -13.24 6.36 17.71
C ASP A 69 -13.27 5.92 16.24
N PRO A 70 -12.24 5.24 15.74
CA PRO A 70 -12.20 4.84 14.34
C PRO A 70 -13.12 3.65 14.10
N ILE A 71 -13.79 3.66 12.95
CA ILE A 71 -14.57 2.51 12.47
C ILE A 71 -13.65 1.62 11.64
N PHE A 72 -13.47 0.37 12.07
CA PHE A 72 -12.72 -0.63 11.31
C PHE A 72 -13.67 -1.56 10.55
N ILE A 73 -13.52 -1.62 9.24
CA ILE A 73 -14.23 -2.59 8.39
C ILE A 73 -13.26 -3.74 8.13
N THR A 74 -13.68 -4.94 8.52
CA THR A 74 -12.89 -6.15 8.29
C THR A 74 -13.80 -7.27 7.79
N GLY A 75 -13.26 -8.16 6.97
CA GLY A 75 -14.00 -9.29 6.43
C GLY A 75 -13.12 -10.15 5.53
N LEU A 76 -13.67 -11.28 5.11
CA LEU A 76 -13.03 -12.15 4.12
C LEU A 76 -12.99 -11.47 2.74
N PRO A 77 -12.01 -11.78 1.89
CA PRO A 77 -12.00 -11.34 0.51
C PRO A 77 -13.34 -11.65 -0.17
N ARG A 78 -13.87 -10.71 -0.94
CA ARG A 78 -15.17 -10.82 -1.66
C ARG A 78 -16.41 -10.84 -0.78
N SER A 79 -16.33 -10.40 0.49
CA SER A 79 -17.48 -10.30 1.42
C SER A 79 -18.24 -8.96 1.34
N GLY A 80 -17.86 -8.05 0.42
CA GLY A 80 -18.53 -6.76 0.24
C GLY A 80 -17.97 -5.64 1.11
N THR A 81 -16.80 -5.80 1.71
CA THR A 81 -16.14 -4.77 2.54
C THR A 81 -15.91 -3.48 1.77
N THR A 82 -15.48 -3.54 0.52
CA THR A 82 -15.31 -2.36 -0.35
C THR A 82 -16.63 -1.61 -0.56
N PHE A 83 -17.72 -2.34 -0.82
CA PHE A 83 -19.06 -1.73 -0.97
C PHE A 83 -19.49 -1.02 0.32
N LEU A 84 -19.30 -1.66 1.48
CA LEU A 84 -19.61 -1.06 2.78
C LEU A 84 -18.74 0.17 3.04
N PHE A 85 -17.46 0.11 2.70
CA PHE A 85 -16.54 1.23 2.80
C PHE A 85 -17.01 2.42 1.95
N ASP A 86 -17.36 2.19 0.69
CA ASP A 86 -17.88 3.21 -0.21
C ASP A 86 -19.18 3.80 0.31
N LEU A 87 -20.10 2.97 0.81
CA LEU A 87 -21.37 3.41 1.39
C LEU A 87 -21.16 4.30 2.60
N LEU A 88 -20.25 3.96 3.50
CA LEU A 88 -19.93 4.78 4.67
C LEU A 88 -19.25 6.10 4.29
N ASN A 89 -18.48 6.14 3.23
CA ASN A 89 -17.86 7.38 2.75
C ASN A 89 -18.86 8.38 2.11
N ILE A 90 -20.11 7.99 1.87
CA ILE A 90 -21.17 8.91 1.46
C ILE A 90 -21.62 9.79 2.64
N ASN A 91 -21.49 9.30 3.87
CA ASN A 91 -21.85 10.05 5.06
C ASN A 91 -20.84 11.20 5.29
N ALA A 92 -21.35 12.42 5.45
CA ALA A 92 -20.53 13.61 5.64
C ALA A 92 -19.71 13.62 6.95
N ASP A 93 -20.16 12.85 7.95
CA ASP A 93 -19.50 12.75 9.26
C ASP A 93 -18.38 11.69 9.28
N LEU A 94 -18.30 10.87 8.24
CA LEU A 94 -17.30 9.81 8.10
C LEU A 94 -16.34 10.14 6.95
N ARG A 95 -15.10 9.74 7.11
CA ARG A 95 -14.08 9.95 6.10
C ARG A 95 -13.10 8.79 6.05
N GLY A 96 -13.03 8.14 4.91
CA GLY A 96 -11.92 7.24 4.61
C GLY A 96 -10.64 8.00 4.25
N PRO A 97 -9.46 7.40 4.45
CA PRO A 97 -8.20 7.99 4.01
C PRO A 97 -8.15 8.04 2.47
N LEU A 98 -7.61 9.12 1.92
CA LEU A 98 -7.40 9.24 0.47
C LEU A 98 -6.17 8.44 0.03
N TYR A 99 -6.16 7.95 -1.20
CA TYR A 99 -5.05 7.13 -1.72
C TYR A 99 -3.70 7.82 -1.57
N TRP A 100 -3.60 9.13 -1.89
CA TRP A 100 -2.35 9.86 -1.70
C TRP A 100 -1.91 9.98 -0.23
N GLU A 101 -2.86 10.00 0.70
CA GLU A 101 -2.57 10.05 2.15
C GLU A 101 -1.98 8.73 2.64
N ILE A 102 -2.52 7.62 2.14
CA ILE A 102 -2.03 6.27 2.47
C ILE A 102 -0.65 6.02 1.87
N THR A 103 -0.46 6.43 0.63
CA THR A 103 0.80 6.20 -0.08
C THR A 103 1.92 7.13 0.39
N ARG A 104 1.57 8.35 0.85
CA ARG A 104 2.52 9.38 1.29
C ARG A 104 2.11 10.02 2.63
N PRO A 105 1.98 9.22 3.71
CA PRO A 105 1.44 9.70 5.00
C PRO A 105 2.33 10.75 5.69
N THR A 106 3.59 10.86 5.31
CA THR A 106 4.54 11.75 6.00
C THR A 106 5.19 12.77 5.07
N PRO A 107 5.45 14.00 5.58
CA PRO A 107 4.95 14.59 6.81
C PRO A 107 3.43 14.77 6.77
N VAL A 108 2.78 14.80 7.93
CA VAL A 108 1.34 15.09 8.00
C VAL A 108 1.10 16.51 7.49
N ILE A 109 0.16 16.66 6.57
CA ILE A 109 -0.20 17.95 5.97
C ILE A 109 -1.72 18.09 5.90
N ASN A 110 -2.19 19.33 5.98
CA ASN A 110 -3.59 19.60 5.78
C ASN A 110 -4.00 19.26 4.33
N SER A 111 -5.06 18.47 4.16
CA SER A 111 -5.56 18.00 2.86
C SER A 111 -5.98 19.15 1.91
N ARG A 112 -6.28 20.34 2.44
CA ARG A 112 -6.63 21.54 1.67
C ARG A 112 -5.42 22.43 1.33
N SER A 113 -4.21 22.02 1.68
CA SER A 113 -2.98 22.81 1.45
C SER A 113 -2.46 22.66 0.01
N LYS A 114 -1.66 23.66 -0.44
CA LYS A 114 -0.91 23.54 -1.72
C LYS A 114 -0.01 22.29 -1.76
N LYS A 115 0.52 21.90 -0.61
CA LYS A 115 1.36 20.68 -0.51
C LYS A 115 0.55 19.41 -0.75
N ALA A 116 -0.70 19.36 -0.31
CA ALA A 116 -1.61 18.26 -0.61
C ALA A 116 -1.90 18.16 -2.11
N TYR A 117 -2.20 19.29 -2.73
CA TYR A 117 -2.40 19.35 -4.19
C TYR A 117 -1.19 18.81 -4.97
N ILE A 118 0.03 19.23 -4.60
CA ILE A 118 1.26 18.75 -5.22
C ILE A 118 1.41 17.23 -5.03
N ARG A 119 1.13 16.71 -3.83
CA ARG A 119 1.18 15.26 -3.59
C ARG A 119 0.15 14.48 -4.40
N THR A 120 -1.07 14.98 -4.46
CA THR A 120 -2.13 14.40 -5.29
C THR A 120 -1.70 14.34 -6.75
N PHE A 121 -1.17 15.45 -7.28
CA PHE A 121 -0.67 15.51 -8.65
C PHE A 121 0.42 14.47 -8.94
N PHE A 122 1.45 14.38 -8.10
CA PHE A 122 2.50 13.37 -8.29
C PHE A 122 1.97 11.94 -8.14
N THR A 123 1.00 11.71 -7.26
CA THR A 123 0.37 10.40 -7.12
C THR A 123 -0.45 10.04 -8.37
N ASP A 124 -1.15 11.00 -8.97
CA ASP A 124 -1.87 10.79 -10.23
C ASP A 124 -0.91 10.50 -11.39
N VAL A 125 0.22 11.19 -11.46
CA VAL A 125 1.26 10.90 -12.46
C VAL A 125 1.79 9.47 -12.30
N GLU A 126 2.08 9.03 -11.08
CA GLU A 126 2.52 7.65 -10.81
C GLU A 126 1.45 6.62 -11.19
N LEU A 127 0.18 6.87 -10.86
CA LEU A 127 -0.92 5.99 -11.25
C LEU A 127 -1.08 5.91 -12.77
N ASN A 128 -0.96 7.03 -13.48
CA ASN A 128 -1.03 7.04 -14.93
C ASN A 128 0.13 6.27 -15.56
N LEU A 129 1.33 6.41 -15.00
CA LEU A 129 2.48 5.60 -15.44
C LEU A 129 2.28 4.11 -15.17
N ALA A 130 1.72 3.77 -14.01
CA ALA A 130 1.37 2.38 -13.68
C ALA A 130 0.34 1.79 -14.65
N ARG A 131 -0.66 2.57 -15.09
CA ARG A 131 -1.64 2.18 -16.11
C ARG A 131 -1.02 1.88 -17.48
N LEU A 132 0.05 2.61 -17.84
CA LEU A 132 0.77 2.32 -19.09
C LEU A 132 1.52 0.98 -19.02
N ILE A 133 2.00 0.61 -17.83
CA ILE A 133 2.74 -0.65 -17.62
C ILE A 133 1.76 -1.81 -17.42
N VAL A 134 0.62 -1.56 -16.78
CA VAL A 134 -0.42 -2.55 -16.45
C VAL A 134 -1.76 -2.08 -17.03
N PRO A 135 -2.06 -2.35 -18.31
CA PRO A 135 -3.23 -1.79 -19.00
C PRO A 135 -4.58 -2.12 -18.34
N ASN A 136 -4.67 -3.25 -17.63
CA ASN A 136 -5.90 -3.69 -16.97
C ASN A 136 -5.99 -3.27 -15.49
N LEU A 137 -5.14 -2.36 -15.02
CA LEU A 137 -5.12 -1.94 -13.62
C LEU A 137 -6.48 -1.40 -13.16
N ASP A 138 -7.12 -0.55 -13.95
CA ASP A 138 -8.43 0.04 -13.62
C ASP A 138 -9.59 -0.98 -13.69
N ALA A 139 -9.44 -2.08 -14.43
CA ALA A 139 -10.41 -3.17 -14.45
C ALA A 139 -10.33 -4.03 -13.18
N MET A 140 -9.14 -4.12 -12.58
CA MET A 140 -8.92 -4.83 -11.34
C MET A 140 -9.37 -3.99 -10.13
N HIS A 141 -8.96 -2.74 -10.10
CA HIS A 141 -9.29 -1.79 -9.03
C HIS A 141 -9.16 -0.35 -9.52
N LYS A 142 -10.27 0.40 -9.45
CA LYS A 142 -10.31 1.77 -9.93
C LYS A 142 -9.73 2.72 -8.88
N ILE A 143 -8.45 2.99 -8.97
CA ILE A 143 -7.72 3.84 -8.03
C ILE A 143 -7.60 5.26 -8.58
N ARG A 144 -7.85 6.26 -7.74
CA ARG A 144 -7.57 7.67 -8.01
C ARG A 144 -6.86 8.28 -6.81
N ALA A 145 -5.93 9.20 -7.06
CA ALA A 145 -5.16 9.80 -5.97
C ALA A 145 -6.03 10.47 -4.90
N ASN A 146 -7.11 11.12 -5.30
CA ASN A 146 -8.00 11.86 -4.40
C ASN A 146 -9.31 11.10 -4.07
N SER A 147 -9.34 9.80 -4.24
CA SER A 147 -10.47 8.96 -3.80
C SER A 147 -10.15 8.29 -2.47
N PRO A 148 -11.16 8.06 -1.62
CA PRO A 148 -11.02 7.19 -0.46
C PRO A 148 -10.53 5.81 -0.91
N GLU A 149 -9.66 5.21 -0.10
CA GLU A 149 -9.03 3.94 -0.44
C GLU A 149 -8.83 3.09 0.81
N GLU A 150 -8.85 1.78 0.64
CA GLU A 150 -8.62 0.82 1.70
C GLU A 150 -7.19 0.95 2.26
N CYS A 151 -7.02 0.70 3.57
CA CYS A 151 -5.74 0.90 4.24
C CYS A 151 -4.69 -0.19 3.93
N GLU A 152 -4.97 -1.12 3.01
CA GLU A 152 -4.04 -2.21 2.66
C GLU A 152 -2.69 -1.69 2.15
N GLN A 153 -2.69 -0.59 1.40
CA GLN A 153 -1.46 0.08 0.98
C GLN A 153 -0.63 0.59 2.17
N LEU A 154 -1.27 0.97 3.27
CA LEU A 154 -0.56 1.38 4.48
C LEU A 154 0.13 0.17 5.14
N ASN A 155 -0.48 -1.02 5.08
CA ASN A 155 0.10 -2.25 5.61
C ASN A 155 1.45 -2.62 4.96
N THR A 156 1.75 -2.08 3.78
CA THR A 156 3.06 -2.29 3.13
C THR A 156 4.25 -1.85 3.98
N ILE A 157 4.06 -0.93 4.93
CA ILE A 157 5.12 -0.51 5.86
C ILE A 157 5.50 -1.59 6.88
N THR A 158 4.69 -2.64 7.01
CA THR A 158 4.96 -3.78 7.92
C THR A 158 5.62 -4.97 7.22
N ALA A 159 5.80 -4.90 5.90
CA ALA A 159 6.23 -5.99 5.03
C ALA A 159 5.29 -7.23 5.05
N LYS A 160 4.03 -7.07 5.49
CA LYS A 160 3.02 -8.14 5.60
C LYS A 160 1.84 -7.96 4.65
N SER A 161 1.89 -6.95 3.79
CA SER A 161 0.78 -6.62 2.90
C SER A 161 0.66 -7.59 1.73
N VAL A 162 -0.56 -7.95 1.37
CA VAL A 162 -0.88 -8.71 0.14
C VAL A 162 -0.48 -7.96 -1.14
N VAL A 163 -0.31 -6.64 -1.07
CA VAL A 163 0.18 -5.83 -2.19
C VAL A 163 1.51 -6.34 -2.73
N TYR A 164 2.40 -6.82 -1.85
CA TYR A 164 3.67 -7.41 -2.28
C TYR A 164 3.49 -8.71 -3.05
N LEU A 165 2.49 -9.53 -2.68
CA LEU A 165 2.16 -10.74 -3.42
C LEU A 165 1.66 -10.42 -4.81
N TYR A 166 0.78 -9.43 -4.96
CA TYR A 166 0.30 -8.98 -6.26
C TYR A 166 1.41 -8.40 -7.14
N MET A 167 2.30 -7.59 -6.57
CA MET A 167 3.41 -6.99 -7.30
C MET A 167 4.43 -8.02 -7.80
N ALA A 168 4.66 -9.05 -7.03
CA ALA A 168 5.66 -10.07 -7.35
C ALA A 168 5.08 -11.26 -8.13
N CYS A 169 3.79 -11.32 -8.37
CA CYS A 169 3.07 -12.46 -8.94
C CYS A 169 3.34 -13.78 -8.19
N LEU A 170 3.58 -13.69 -6.88
CA LEU A 170 4.19 -14.78 -6.12
C LEU A 170 3.26 -15.97 -5.91
N LEU A 171 1.95 -15.81 -5.92
CA LEU A 171 1.04 -16.93 -5.61
C LEU A 171 -0.33 -16.86 -6.29
N TYR A 172 -0.55 -15.95 -7.22
CA TYR A 172 -1.87 -15.83 -7.85
C TYR A 172 -1.92 -16.53 -9.21
N THR A 173 -1.95 -17.85 -9.18
CA THR A 173 -2.23 -18.67 -10.36
C THR A 173 -3.56 -19.43 -10.27
N SER A 174 -4.40 -19.10 -9.29
CA SER A 174 -5.76 -19.66 -9.30
C SER A 174 -6.65 -18.79 -10.20
N PRO A 175 -7.05 -19.25 -11.37
CA PRO A 175 -8.00 -18.53 -12.20
C PRO A 175 -9.28 -18.31 -11.39
N SER A 176 -9.82 -17.11 -11.45
CA SER A 176 -11.13 -16.82 -10.85
C SER A 176 -12.15 -17.80 -11.45
N PRO A 177 -13.13 -18.28 -10.68
CA PRO A 177 -14.24 -19.07 -11.23
C PRO A 177 -14.96 -18.39 -12.40
N ARG A 178 -14.82 -17.06 -12.56
CA ARG A 178 -15.31 -16.29 -13.71
C ARG A 178 -14.45 -16.45 -14.97
N ASP A 179 -13.19 -16.79 -14.83
CA ASP A 179 -12.26 -16.93 -15.96
C ASP A 179 -12.32 -18.33 -16.56
N SER A 180 -12.81 -19.30 -15.80
CA SER A 180 -13.02 -20.69 -16.25
C SER A 180 -14.29 -20.89 -17.10
N GLY A 181 -15.12 -19.87 -17.29
CA GLY A 181 -16.37 -19.92 -18.07
C GLY A 181 -16.27 -19.42 -19.51
N LYS A 182 -15.09 -19.15 -20.03
CA LYS A 182 -14.84 -18.76 -21.42
C LYS A 182 -14.07 -19.86 -22.13
N SER A 183 -14.74 -20.95 -22.45
CA SER A 183 -14.37 -21.88 -23.51
C SER A 183 -15.37 -21.77 -24.64
#